data_2b7dc854532eb9c7c4320fb3d53256e2
#
_entry.id   2b7dc854532eb9c7c4320fb3d53256e2
#
_cell.length_a   1.000
_cell.length_b   1.000
_cell.length_c   1.000
_cell.angle_alpha   90.00
_cell.angle_beta   90.00
_cell.angle_gamma   90.00
#
_symmetry.space_group_name_H-M   'P 1'
#
loop_
_entity.id
_entity.type
_entity.pdbx_description
1 polymer ?
#
loop_
_entity_poly.entity_id
_entity_poly.type
_entity_poly.pdbx_seq_one_letter_code
_entity_poly.pdbx_strand_id
1 'polypeptide(L)'
;RDAQESRGLGDVYKRQLLSAVGGSLQTQQTTDYYPFGMAWSLNNLNKNKYLYSGKEIEDATLEGNVLALYDFGARFYNPVLGRWFNMDPQLQLANPYIYCGNNPILYQDPDGQLFLIDDFVFGFIRGLIAGENPFKTGGQAFLNSARIWGGMFQGSFKQILSRFTWELPQTLVGFLGAHGTNMFGTVDKVDYYDGATVVRKRGGTFGAFTLGSFIIGDRTIEADPTNTLFQHEYGHYLQSQAFGWLYLPKFGIPSLLDAMRDDDKWNHNYYATEQDANVRALAYWEKKFPG
;
A
#
# COMPACT_ATOMS: atom_id res chain seq x y z
N ARG A 1 -12.30 35.01 -1.81
CA ARG A 1 -11.12 34.44 -2.50
C ARG A 1 -10.37 33.58 -1.51
N ASP A 2 -10.17 32.41 -1.88
CA ASP A 2 -9.88 31.19 -1.18
C ASP A 2 -8.68 31.27 -0.24
N ALA A 3 -8.86 30.74 0.98
CA ALA A 3 -7.78 30.49 1.91
C ALA A 3 -6.78 29.55 1.25
N GLN A 4 -5.50 29.94 1.20
CA GLN A 4 -4.44 29.09 0.71
C GLN A 4 -4.25 27.96 1.72
N GLU A 5 -4.66 26.75 1.36
CA GLU A 5 -4.40 25.55 2.15
C GLU A 5 -2.90 25.23 2.13
N SER A 6 -2.25 25.25 3.28
CA SER A 6 -0.93 24.65 3.44
C SER A 6 -1.12 23.15 3.57
N ARG A 7 -0.89 22.41 2.49
CA ARG A 7 -0.89 20.94 2.50
C ARG A 7 0.50 20.44 2.93
N GLY A 8 0.58 19.79 4.07
CA GLY A 8 1.82 19.22 4.56
C GLY A 8 1.74 18.84 6.05
N LEU A 9 2.86 18.52 6.66
CA LEU A 9 3.00 18.21 8.10
C LEU A 9 2.28 19.23 9.02
N GLY A 10 2.12 20.49 8.57
CA GLY A 10 1.36 21.51 9.27
C GLY A 10 -0.12 21.16 9.49
N ASP A 11 -0.76 20.46 8.55
CA ASP A 11 -2.17 20.08 8.68
C ASP A 11 -2.42 18.96 9.69
N VAL A 12 -1.38 18.23 10.08
CA VAL A 12 -1.45 17.18 11.10
C VAL A 12 -1.34 17.74 12.51
N TYR A 13 -0.64 18.87 12.67
CA TYR A 13 -0.40 19.47 14.00
C TYR A 13 -1.06 20.83 14.17
N LYS A 14 -1.21 21.60 13.09
CA LYS A 14 -1.74 22.96 13.14
C LYS A 14 -2.39 23.37 11.84
N ARG A 15 -3.59 23.94 11.91
CA ARG A 15 -4.27 24.55 10.78
C ARG A 15 -4.61 26.00 11.08
N GLN A 16 -4.43 26.88 10.09
CA GLN A 16 -4.77 28.29 10.17
C GLN A 16 -5.69 28.70 9.03
N LEU A 17 -6.77 29.38 9.37
CA LEU A 17 -7.61 30.09 8.41
C LEU A 17 -7.13 31.54 8.31
N LEU A 18 -6.74 31.95 7.11
CA LEU A 18 -6.27 33.29 6.83
C LEU A 18 -7.30 34.03 5.95
N SER A 19 -7.49 35.31 6.20
CA SER A 19 -8.24 36.19 5.31
C SER A 19 -7.45 37.44 4.96
N ALA A 20 -7.66 37.97 3.75
CA ALA A 20 -7.07 39.23 3.32
C ALA A 20 -7.96 40.37 3.80
N VAL A 21 -7.43 41.22 4.68
CA VAL A 21 -8.10 42.42 5.20
C VAL A 21 -7.17 43.60 4.99
N GLY A 22 -7.61 44.62 4.25
CA GLY A 22 -6.80 45.82 4.02
C GLY A 22 -5.47 45.59 3.31
N GLY A 23 -5.34 44.52 2.48
CA GLY A 23 -4.11 44.16 1.78
C GLY A 23 -3.11 43.34 2.58
N SER A 24 -3.41 43.00 3.83
CA SER A 24 -2.60 42.12 4.67
C SER A 24 -3.35 40.83 5.02
N LEU A 25 -2.61 39.71 5.21
CA LEU A 25 -3.18 38.46 5.67
C LEU A 25 -3.36 38.49 7.17
N GLN A 26 -4.59 38.20 7.62
CA GLN A 26 -4.92 38.10 9.05
C GLN A 26 -5.41 36.70 9.38
N THR A 27 -4.89 36.14 10.48
CA THR A 27 -5.34 34.83 10.98
C THR A 27 -6.72 34.96 11.61
N GLN A 28 -7.70 34.25 11.05
CA GLN A 28 -9.08 34.23 11.53
C GLN A 28 -9.34 33.08 12.51
N GLN A 29 -8.65 31.96 12.30
CA GLN A 29 -8.76 30.77 13.14
C GLN A 29 -7.43 30.02 13.15
N THR A 30 -7.07 29.49 14.30
CA THR A 30 -5.93 28.57 14.48
C THR A 30 -6.42 27.37 15.26
N THR A 31 -6.12 26.18 14.79
CA THR A 31 -6.44 24.92 15.47
C THR A 31 -5.18 24.08 15.55
N ASP A 32 -4.78 23.72 16.75
CA ASP A 32 -3.70 22.80 17.03
C ASP A 32 -4.28 21.40 17.28
N TYR A 33 -3.57 20.35 16.86
CA TYR A 33 -4.03 18.98 16.92
C TYR A 33 -3.08 18.09 17.70
N TYR A 34 -3.65 17.10 18.39
CA TYR A 34 -2.92 15.90 18.80
C TYR A 34 -2.60 15.03 17.57
N PRO A 35 -1.65 14.08 17.66
CA PRO A 35 -1.18 13.30 16.52
C PRO A 35 -2.28 12.61 15.68
N PHE A 36 -3.38 12.22 16.31
CA PHE A 36 -4.53 11.60 15.64
C PHE A 36 -5.63 12.60 15.29
N GLY A 37 -5.32 13.90 15.24
CA GLY A 37 -6.24 14.92 14.75
C GLY A 37 -7.29 15.39 15.76
N MET A 38 -7.22 14.98 17.02
CA MET A 38 -8.05 15.59 18.07
C MET A 38 -7.65 17.05 18.22
N ALA A 39 -8.58 17.96 17.99
CA ALA A 39 -8.31 19.38 18.15
C ALA A 39 -8.10 19.74 19.64
N TRP A 40 -7.08 20.57 19.92
CA TRP A 40 -6.83 21.08 21.25
C TRP A 40 -8.00 21.94 21.77
N SER A 41 -8.60 22.69 20.86
CA SER A 41 -9.83 23.42 21.17
C SER A 41 -10.71 23.54 19.91
N LEU A 42 -12.02 23.50 20.08
CA LEU A 42 -13.02 23.64 19.02
C LEU A 42 -13.58 25.05 18.98
N ASN A 43 -12.72 26.06 19.12
CA ASN A 43 -13.14 27.47 19.09
C ASN A 43 -13.38 27.95 17.66
N ASN A 44 -14.36 28.83 17.50
CA ASN A 44 -14.66 29.51 16.23
C ASN A 44 -15.06 28.57 15.07
N LEU A 45 -15.73 27.45 15.35
CA LEU A 45 -16.24 26.54 14.32
C LEU A 45 -17.18 27.22 13.32
N ASN A 46 -17.83 28.32 13.73
CA ASN A 46 -18.64 29.16 12.86
C ASN A 46 -17.84 29.86 11.75
N LYS A 47 -16.53 29.91 11.83
CA LYS A 47 -15.65 30.46 10.80
C LYS A 47 -15.26 29.40 9.77
N ASN A 48 -14.84 28.23 10.24
CA ASN A 48 -14.50 27.11 9.38
C ASN A 48 -14.65 25.78 10.15
N LYS A 49 -15.44 24.88 9.61
CA LYS A 49 -15.62 23.51 10.13
C LYS A 49 -14.64 22.49 9.51
N TYR A 50 -13.95 22.86 8.43
CA TYR A 50 -12.97 21.99 7.77
C TYR A 50 -11.64 22.07 8.52
N LEU A 51 -11.36 21.04 9.34
CA LEU A 51 -10.25 21.02 10.27
C LEU A 51 -9.21 19.97 9.86
N TYR A 52 -8.99 18.95 10.67
CA TYR A 52 -7.98 17.90 10.47
C TYR A 52 -8.12 17.24 9.08
N SER A 53 -7.01 17.09 8.37
CA SER A 53 -6.97 16.56 6.99
C SER A 53 -7.93 17.24 6.00
N GLY A 54 -8.31 18.49 6.26
CA GLY A 54 -9.29 19.20 5.44
C GLY A 54 -10.72 18.66 5.53
N LYS A 55 -11.03 17.89 6.56
CA LYS A 55 -12.34 17.26 6.73
C LYS A 55 -13.27 18.09 7.60
N GLU A 56 -14.55 18.01 7.28
CA GLU A 56 -15.58 18.68 8.06
C GLU A 56 -15.77 17.99 9.40
N ILE A 57 -15.81 18.78 10.48
CA ILE A 57 -16.12 18.27 11.80
C ILE A 57 -17.63 18.31 12.01
N GLU A 58 -18.20 17.17 12.45
CA GLU A 58 -19.59 17.10 12.89
C GLU A 58 -19.71 17.70 14.29
N ASP A 59 -20.35 18.85 14.37
CA ASP A 59 -20.52 19.62 15.61
C ASP A 59 -21.89 19.40 16.28
N ALA A 60 -22.64 18.38 15.82
CA ALA A 60 -23.88 18.00 16.47
C ALA A 60 -23.61 17.62 17.93
N THR A 61 -24.56 17.98 18.79
CA THR A 61 -24.49 17.71 20.24
C THR A 61 -25.39 16.55 20.62
N LEU A 62 -24.83 15.64 21.41
CA LEU A 62 -25.59 14.57 22.06
C LEU A 62 -25.48 14.80 23.59
N GLU A 63 -26.62 14.98 24.23
CA GLU A 63 -26.68 15.25 25.69
C GLU A 63 -25.76 16.41 26.15
N GLY A 64 -25.62 17.44 25.31
CA GLY A 64 -24.78 18.60 25.60
C GLY A 64 -23.29 18.46 25.27
N ASN A 65 -22.85 17.29 24.80
CA ASN A 65 -21.47 17.03 24.35
C ASN A 65 -21.39 17.07 22.82
N VAL A 66 -20.39 17.74 22.28
CA VAL A 66 -20.12 17.75 20.83
C VAL A 66 -19.58 16.39 20.42
N LEU A 67 -20.14 15.80 19.36
CA LEU A 67 -19.70 14.52 18.83
C LEU A 67 -18.25 14.55 18.33
N ALA A 68 -17.83 15.67 17.76
CA ALA A 68 -16.47 15.95 17.27
C ALA A 68 -15.91 14.85 16.34
N LEU A 69 -16.76 14.26 15.50
CA LEU A 69 -16.37 13.31 14.47
C LEU A 69 -15.99 14.05 13.19
N TYR A 70 -15.00 13.55 12.46
CA TYR A 70 -14.68 14.06 11.12
C TYR A 70 -15.38 13.25 10.04
N ASP A 71 -16.07 13.94 9.12
CA ASP A 71 -16.66 13.32 7.94
C ASP A 71 -15.63 13.19 6.81
N PHE A 72 -15.22 11.97 6.52
CA PHE A 72 -14.34 11.66 5.40
C PHE A 72 -15.08 11.30 4.11
N GLY A 73 -16.41 11.29 4.15
CA GLY A 73 -17.29 10.90 3.05
C GLY A 73 -17.76 9.45 3.19
N ALA A 74 -16.88 8.48 3.06
CA ALA A 74 -17.25 7.08 3.20
C ALA A 74 -17.39 6.62 4.66
N ARG A 75 -16.63 7.22 5.58
CA ARG A 75 -16.63 6.89 7.00
C ARG A 75 -16.52 8.14 7.86
N PHE A 76 -17.09 8.05 9.07
CA PHE A 76 -16.79 9.00 10.14
C PHE A 76 -15.54 8.56 10.92
N TYR A 77 -14.71 9.53 11.25
CA TYR A 77 -13.49 9.32 12.02
C TYR A 77 -13.60 9.93 13.42
N ASN A 78 -13.30 9.14 14.43
CA ASN A 78 -13.23 9.61 15.80
C ASN A 78 -11.78 9.93 16.19
N PRO A 79 -11.41 11.22 16.28
CA PRO A 79 -10.04 11.62 16.57
C PRO A 79 -9.61 11.37 18.02
N VAL A 80 -10.57 11.25 18.95
CA VAL A 80 -10.31 10.97 20.37
C VAL A 80 -9.84 9.53 20.53
N LEU A 81 -10.46 8.60 19.78
CA LEU A 81 -10.10 7.19 19.78
C LEU A 81 -8.99 6.86 18.77
N GLY A 82 -8.73 7.74 17.82
CA GLY A 82 -7.82 7.47 16.70
C GLY A 82 -8.33 6.34 15.79
N ARG A 83 -9.65 6.24 15.61
CA ARG A 83 -10.32 5.11 14.94
C ARG A 83 -11.44 5.57 14.03
N TRP A 84 -11.69 4.76 13.00
CA TRP A 84 -12.92 4.86 12.23
C TRP A 84 -14.13 4.49 13.10
N PHE A 85 -15.23 5.20 12.90
CA PHE A 85 -16.49 4.91 13.57
C PHE A 85 -17.19 3.70 12.94
N ASN A 86 -16.99 3.53 11.62
CA ASN A 86 -17.55 2.43 10.84
C ASN A 86 -16.42 1.50 10.35
N MET A 87 -16.78 0.26 10.09
CA MET A 87 -15.89 -0.75 9.54
C MET A 87 -15.37 -0.34 8.14
N ASP A 88 -14.13 -0.65 7.84
CA ASP A 88 -13.53 -0.42 6.52
C ASP A 88 -14.27 -1.22 5.44
N PRO A 89 -14.92 -0.56 4.46
CA PRO A 89 -15.59 -1.26 3.38
C PRO A 89 -14.61 -2.03 2.48
N GLN A 90 -13.34 -1.65 2.45
CA GLN A 90 -12.29 -2.29 1.66
C GLN A 90 -11.51 -3.36 2.45
N LEU A 91 -11.73 -3.48 3.77
CA LEU A 91 -11.07 -4.46 4.65
C LEU A 91 -9.53 -4.48 4.49
N GLN A 92 -8.92 -3.32 4.33
CA GLN A 92 -7.48 -3.17 4.05
C GLN A 92 -6.58 -3.65 5.18
N LEU A 93 -7.07 -3.67 6.41
CA LEU A 93 -6.34 -4.08 7.60
C LEU A 93 -7.11 -5.16 8.36
N ALA A 94 -6.38 -6.01 9.07
CA ALA A 94 -6.97 -7.05 9.91
C ALA A 94 -7.94 -6.49 10.98
N ASN A 95 -7.69 -5.27 11.44
CA ASN A 95 -8.66 -4.52 12.24
C ASN A 95 -9.25 -3.40 11.37
N PRO A 96 -10.52 -3.51 10.96
CA PRO A 96 -11.14 -2.59 9.99
C PRO A 96 -11.46 -1.20 10.54
N TYR A 97 -11.18 -0.93 11.81
CA TYR A 97 -11.39 0.36 12.47
C TYR A 97 -10.11 1.19 12.59
N ILE A 98 -8.95 0.66 12.18
CA ILE A 98 -7.67 1.37 12.28
C ILE A 98 -7.64 2.51 11.25
N TYR A 99 -7.34 3.73 11.74
CA TYR A 99 -7.06 4.88 10.89
C TYR A 99 -5.59 4.87 10.47
N CYS A 100 -5.33 4.97 9.15
CA CYS A 100 -4.00 5.12 8.56
C CYS A 100 -2.94 4.16 9.15
N GLY A 101 -3.31 2.89 9.39
CA GLY A 101 -2.37 1.90 9.94
C GLY A 101 -1.76 2.26 11.30
N ASN A 102 -2.43 3.12 12.11
CA ASN A 102 -1.91 3.76 13.34
C ASN A 102 -0.74 4.73 13.11
N ASN A 103 -0.51 5.17 11.89
CA ASN A 103 0.55 6.13 11.55
C ASN A 103 0.01 7.32 10.75
N PRO A 104 -0.77 8.23 11.35
CA PRO A 104 -1.39 9.35 10.67
C PRO A 104 -0.40 10.46 10.27
N ILE A 105 0.88 10.32 10.62
CA ILE A 105 1.95 11.25 10.21
C ILE A 105 2.44 10.89 8.82
N LEU A 106 2.57 9.59 8.53
CA LEU A 106 3.04 9.10 7.23
C LEU A 106 1.89 8.86 6.24
N TYR A 107 0.70 8.53 6.75
CA TYR A 107 -0.42 8.11 5.93
C TYR A 107 -1.61 9.06 6.08
N GLN A 108 -2.28 9.30 4.99
CA GLN A 108 -3.52 10.06 4.93
C GLN A 108 -4.57 9.28 4.16
N ASP A 109 -5.79 9.26 4.66
CA ASP A 109 -6.95 8.73 3.96
C ASP A 109 -7.79 9.92 3.46
N PRO A 110 -7.93 10.13 2.14
CA PRO A 110 -8.59 11.33 1.64
C PRO A 110 -10.09 11.23 1.56
N ASP A 111 -10.65 10.04 1.48
CA ASP A 111 -12.08 9.82 1.24
C ASP A 111 -12.73 8.85 2.22
N GLY A 112 -11.97 8.37 3.19
CA GLY A 112 -12.42 7.38 4.16
C GLY A 112 -12.53 5.96 3.62
N GLN A 113 -11.84 5.66 2.50
CA GLN A 113 -11.83 4.33 1.90
C GLN A 113 -10.43 3.76 1.72
N LEU A 114 -9.45 4.58 1.36
CA LEU A 114 -8.13 4.18 0.94
C LEU A 114 -7.05 5.09 1.52
N PHE A 115 -6.03 4.54 2.17
CA PHE A 115 -4.84 5.28 2.58
C PHE A 115 -3.68 5.14 1.58
N LEU A 116 -3.97 5.27 0.26
CA LEU A 116 -3.04 5.05 -0.85
C LEU A 116 -2.35 6.32 -1.41
N ILE A 117 -2.68 7.47 -0.88
CA ILE A 117 -2.21 8.76 -1.44
C ILE A 117 -0.71 8.96 -1.30
N ASP A 118 -0.08 8.26 -0.37
CA ASP A 118 1.36 8.38 -0.15
C ASP A 118 2.15 8.09 -1.42
N ASP A 119 1.77 7.06 -2.16
CA ASP A 119 2.48 6.70 -3.38
C ASP A 119 2.41 7.81 -4.43
N PHE A 120 1.26 8.53 -4.53
CA PHE A 120 1.18 9.72 -5.38
C PHE A 120 2.10 10.82 -4.88
N VAL A 121 2.05 11.13 -3.58
CA VAL A 121 2.86 12.21 -2.98
C VAL A 121 4.35 11.88 -3.08
N PHE A 122 4.75 10.67 -2.74
CA PHE A 122 6.14 10.23 -2.90
C PHE A 122 6.60 10.25 -4.36
N GLY A 123 5.76 9.78 -5.28
CA GLY A 123 6.02 9.87 -6.72
C GLY A 123 6.13 11.30 -7.22
N PHE A 124 5.27 12.19 -6.72
CA PHE A 124 5.30 13.61 -7.06
C PHE A 124 6.59 14.30 -6.57
N ILE A 125 6.94 14.11 -5.29
CA ILE A 125 8.18 14.67 -4.71
C ILE A 125 9.40 14.13 -5.45
N ARG A 126 9.45 12.84 -5.73
CA ARG A 126 10.52 12.22 -6.49
C ARG A 126 10.65 12.83 -7.89
N GLY A 127 9.53 13.07 -8.58
CA GLY A 127 9.52 13.75 -9.88
C GLY A 127 10.12 15.13 -9.80
N LEU A 128 9.80 15.91 -8.77
CA LEU A 128 10.41 17.22 -8.53
C LEU A 128 11.92 17.12 -8.32
N ILE A 129 12.38 16.19 -7.48
CA ILE A 129 13.82 16.00 -7.19
C ILE A 129 14.58 15.51 -8.42
N ALA A 130 14.00 14.63 -9.22
CA ALA A 130 14.61 14.07 -10.42
C ALA A 130 14.55 15.01 -11.64
N GLY A 131 13.87 16.14 -11.55
CA GLY A 131 13.63 17.03 -12.71
C GLY A 131 12.67 16.42 -13.75
N GLU A 132 11.87 15.44 -13.36
CA GLU A 132 10.82 14.83 -14.18
C GLU A 132 9.47 15.55 -13.96
N ASN A 133 8.46 15.21 -14.79
CA ASN A 133 7.12 15.73 -14.57
C ASN A 133 6.51 15.12 -13.30
N PRO A 134 6.31 15.88 -12.20
CA PRO A 134 5.88 15.33 -10.91
C PRO A 134 4.45 14.75 -10.93
N PHE A 135 3.58 15.29 -11.76
CA PHE A 135 2.22 14.74 -11.91
C PHE A 135 2.24 13.39 -12.62
N LYS A 136 3.13 13.21 -13.60
CA LYS A 136 3.29 11.93 -14.30
C LYS A 136 3.86 10.86 -13.36
N THR A 137 4.91 11.19 -12.62
CA THR A 137 5.55 10.25 -11.68
C THR A 137 4.66 9.92 -10.49
N GLY A 138 3.94 10.89 -9.94
CA GLY A 138 2.93 10.69 -8.89
C GLY A 138 1.76 9.84 -9.39
N GLY A 139 1.21 10.18 -10.54
CA GLY A 139 0.13 9.41 -11.17
C GLY A 139 0.51 7.97 -11.45
N GLN A 140 1.74 7.71 -11.93
CA GLN A 140 2.23 6.35 -12.16
C GLN A 140 2.39 5.57 -10.84
N ALA A 141 2.93 6.18 -9.80
CA ALA A 141 3.06 5.56 -8.49
C ALA A 141 1.68 5.21 -7.90
N PHE A 142 0.71 6.10 -8.02
CA PHE A 142 -0.68 5.85 -7.61
C PHE A 142 -1.31 4.68 -8.38
N LEU A 143 -1.17 4.65 -9.71
CA LEU A 143 -1.70 3.57 -10.53
C LEU A 143 -1.06 2.22 -10.20
N ASN A 144 0.26 2.20 -9.93
CA ASN A 144 0.94 1.00 -9.50
C ASN A 144 0.40 0.50 -8.15
N SER A 145 0.19 1.40 -7.19
CA SER A 145 -0.42 1.08 -5.90
C SER A 145 -1.81 0.49 -6.05
N ALA A 146 -2.67 1.10 -6.85
CA ALA A 146 -4.00 0.58 -7.12
C ALA A 146 -3.96 -0.83 -7.72
N ARG A 147 -2.97 -1.11 -8.62
CA ARG A 147 -2.75 -2.45 -9.16
C ARG A 147 -2.21 -3.43 -8.13
N ILE A 148 -1.28 -3.02 -7.25
CA ILE A 148 -0.78 -3.86 -6.16
C ILE A 148 -1.95 -4.28 -5.25
N TRP A 149 -2.83 -3.34 -4.88
CA TRP A 149 -4.07 -3.64 -4.16
C TRP A 149 -4.99 -4.57 -4.95
N GLY A 150 -5.20 -4.29 -6.24
CA GLY A 150 -5.97 -5.15 -7.12
C GLY A 150 -5.47 -6.59 -7.15
N GLY A 151 -4.17 -6.79 -6.95
CA GLY A 151 -3.52 -8.10 -6.86
C GLY A 151 -4.06 -8.98 -5.74
N MET A 152 -4.52 -8.41 -4.63
CA MET A 152 -5.13 -9.15 -3.54
C MET A 152 -6.43 -9.85 -3.95
N PHE A 153 -7.08 -9.38 -5.00
CA PHE A 153 -8.39 -9.85 -5.48
C PHE A 153 -8.33 -10.54 -6.85
N GLN A 154 -7.14 -10.89 -7.34
CA GLN A 154 -6.97 -11.58 -8.62
C GLN A 154 -7.12 -13.10 -8.50
N GLY A 155 -7.59 -13.72 -9.59
CA GLY A 155 -7.70 -15.17 -9.71
C GLY A 155 -9.04 -15.74 -9.27
N SER A 156 -9.06 -17.04 -8.99
CA SER A 156 -10.23 -17.77 -8.51
C SER A 156 -10.60 -17.43 -7.07
N PHE A 157 -11.83 -17.70 -6.68
CA PHE A 157 -12.27 -17.53 -5.28
C PHE A 157 -11.34 -18.24 -4.27
N LYS A 158 -10.87 -19.45 -4.58
CA LYS A 158 -9.92 -20.17 -3.73
C LYS A 158 -8.59 -19.43 -3.58
N GLN A 159 -8.06 -18.87 -4.65
CA GLN A 159 -6.83 -18.08 -4.63
C GLN A 159 -6.99 -16.76 -3.87
N ILE A 160 -8.16 -16.12 -3.97
CA ILE A 160 -8.47 -14.92 -3.18
C ILE A 160 -8.58 -15.31 -1.70
N LEU A 161 -9.32 -16.34 -1.37
CA LEU A 161 -9.51 -16.78 0.01
C LEU A 161 -8.17 -17.19 0.67
N SER A 162 -7.27 -17.84 -0.07
CA SER A 162 -5.97 -18.27 0.45
C SER A 162 -5.13 -17.10 0.97
N ARG A 163 -5.14 -15.96 0.27
CA ARG A 163 -4.39 -14.75 0.64
C ARG A 163 -4.81 -14.16 1.98
N PHE A 164 -6.08 -14.30 2.33
CA PHE A 164 -6.64 -13.79 3.59
C PHE A 164 -6.69 -14.84 4.71
N THR A 165 -6.25 -16.07 4.43
CA THR A 165 -6.26 -17.19 5.37
C THR A 165 -4.89 -17.84 5.49
N TRP A 166 -4.68 -18.99 4.85
CA TRP A 166 -3.46 -19.78 5.06
C TRP A 166 -2.20 -19.27 4.36
N GLU A 167 -2.32 -18.39 3.35
CA GLU A 167 -1.19 -17.70 2.73
C GLU A 167 -0.94 -16.29 3.31
N LEU A 168 -1.73 -15.84 4.29
CA LEU A 168 -1.70 -14.46 4.77
C LEU A 168 -0.30 -13.96 5.17
N PRO A 169 0.52 -14.68 5.94
CA PRO A 169 1.83 -14.16 6.38
C PRO A 169 2.74 -13.77 5.23
N GLN A 170 2.96 -14.69 4.27
CA GLN A 170 3.84 -14.43 3.13
C GLN A 170 3.21 -13.46 2.12
N THR A 171 1.91 -13.52 1.91
CA THR A 171 1.20 -12.58 1.04
C THR A 171 1.30 -11.15 1.59
N LEU A 172 1.16 -10.97 2.91
CA LEU A 172 1.31 -9.66 3.54
C LEU A 172 2.73 -9.11 3.38
N VAL A 173 3.76 -9.94 3.56
CA VAL A 173 5.16 -9.53 3.35
C VAL A 173 5.39 -9.16 1.87
N GLY A 174 4.88 -9.95 0.93
CA GLY A 174 4.96 -9.65 -0.51
C GLY A 174 4.22 -8.36 -0.90
N PHE A 175 3.03 -8.17 -0.35
CA PHE A 175 2.25 -6.96 -0.54
C PHE A 175 2.97 -5.71 -0.03
N LEU A 176 3.50 -5.75 1.21
CA LEU A 176 4.28 -4.64 1.77
C LEU A 176 5.59 -4.40 0.99
N GLY A 177 6.25 -5.46 0.54
CA GLY A 177 7.43 -5.37 -0.32
C GLY A 177 7.12 -4.71 -1.66
N ALA A 178 6.00 -5.05 -2.29
CA ALA A 178 5.54 -4.43 -3.53
C ALA A 178 5.24 -2.93 -3.35
N HIS A 179 4.54 -2.55 -2.28
CA HIS A 179 4.31 -1.14 -1.94
C HIS A 179 5.60 -0.40 -1.61
N GLY A 180 6.52 -1.00 -0.84
CA GLY A 180 7.83 -0.43 -0.56
C GLY A 180 8.61 -0.13 -1.84
N THR A 181 8.68 -1.08 -2.78
CA THR A 181 9.35 -0.86 -4.07
C THR A 181 8.67 0.25 -4.89
N ASN A 182 7.35 0.36 -4.84
CA ASN A 182 6.62 1.43 -5.52
C ASN A 182 6.88 2.80 -4.89
N MET A 183 6.86 2.91 -3.58
CA MET A 183 7.15 4.13 -2.83
C MET A 183 8.54 4.69 -3.19
N PHE A 184 9.56 3.82 -3.29
CA PHE A 184 10.90 4.23 -3.75
C PHE A 184 10.99 4.44 -5.26
N GLY A 185 9.89 4.29 -6.00
CA GLY A 185 9.79 4.59 -7.43
C GLY A 185 10.53 3.63 -8.34
N THR A 186 10.82 2.46 -7.85
CA THR A 186 11.54 1.45 -8.63
C THR A 186 10.60 0.59 -9.47
N VAL A 187 9.29 0.66 -9.25
CA VAL A 187 8.29 -0.10 -10.03
C VAL A 187 8.09 0.52 -11.42
N ASP A 188 8.24 -0.30 -12.42
CA ASP A 188 7.96 0.02 -13.82
C ASP A 188 6.53 -0.40 -14.21
N LYS A 189 6.16 -1.63 -13.86
CA LYS A 189 4.89 -2.22 -14.26
C LYS A 189 4.36 -3.19 -13.19
N VAL A 190 3.04 -3.27 -13.07
CA VAL A 190 2.35 -4.27 -12.27
C VAL A 190 1.36 -4.99 -13.19
N ASP A 191 1.52 -6.30 -13.33
CA ASP A 191 0.67 -7.17 -14.12
C ASP A 191 0.12 -8.32 -13.28
N TYR A 192 -0.84 -9.06 -13.86
CA TYR A 192 -1.45 -10.22 -13.22
C TYR A 192 -1.39 -11.42 -14.13
N TYR A 193 -1.21 -12.59 -13.55
CA TYR A 193 -1.35 -13.85 -14.24
C TYR A 193 -1.89 -14.93 -13.31
N ASP A 194 -3.06 -15.45 -13.60
CA ASP A 194 -3.72 -16.57 -12.93
C ASP A 194 -3.56 -16.56 -11.39
N GLY A 195 -3.93 -15.43 -10.81
CA GLY A 195 -3.85 -15.20 -9.36
C GLY A 195 -2.54 -14.60 -8.88
N ALA A 196 -1.44 -14.69 -9.59
CA ALA A 196 -0.19 -14.03 -9.21
C ALA A 196 -0.19 -12.55 -9.61
N THR A 197 0.44 -11.72 -8.80
CA THR A 197 0.72 -10.29 -9.07
C THR A 197 2.21 -10.14 -9.33
N VAL A 198 2.55 -9.71 -10.53
CA VAL A 198 3.94 -9.53 -10.97
C VAL A 198 4.31 -8.06 -10.92
N VAL A 199 5.27 -7.71 -10.07
CA VAL A 199 5.78 -6.35 -9.88
C VAL A 199 7.16 -6.26 -10.52
N ARG A 200 7.23 -5.66 -11.70
CA ARG A 200 8.47 -5.45 -12.44
C ARG A 200 9.14 -4.16 -12.00
N LYS A 201 10.44 -4.24 -11.68
CA LYS A 201 11.26 -3.08 -11.35
C LYS A 201 11.97 -2.52 -12.58
N ARG A 202 12.23 -1.22 -12.61
CA ARG A 202 12.92 -0.51 -13.69
C ARG A 202 14.38 -0.92 -13.87
N GLY A 203 15.01 -1.42 -12.82
CA GLY A 203 16.43 -1.76 -12.81
C GLY A 203 16.72 -2.95 -11.89
N GLY A 204 18.00 -3.26 -11.77
CA GLY A 204 18.50 -4.39 -11.03
C GLY A 204 18.85 -5.58 -11.94
N THR A 205 19.62 -6.49 -11.37
CA THR A 205 20.11 -7.72 -12.03
C THR A 205 20.01 -8.90 -11.06
N PHE A 206 19.13 -8.80 -10.04
CA PHE A 206 19.04 -9.82 -9.00
C PHE A 206 18.06 -10.96 -9.35
N GLY A 207 17.41 -10.89 -10.52
CA GLY A 207 16.36 -11.84 -10.89
C GLY A 207 15.01 -11.48 -10.29
N ALA A 208 14.39 -12.43 -9.61
CA ALA A 208 13.09 -12.22 -8.96
C ALA A 208 12.99 -13.03 -7.66
N PHE A 209 11.94 -12.77 -6.89
CA PHE A 209 11.55 -13.57 -5.74
C PHE A 209 10.04 -13.52 -5.54
N THR A 210 9.50 -14.57 -4.93
CA THR A 210 8.06 -14.74 -4.70
C THR A 210 7.74 -14.82 -3.22
N LEU A 211 6.78 -13.98 -2.80
CA LEU A 211 6.22 -13.99 -1.45
C LEU A 211 4.69 -14.00 -1.51
N GLY A 212 4.12 -15.15 -1.19
CA GLY A 212 2.68 -15.38 -1.37
C GLY A 212 2.26 -15.24 -2.83
N SER A 213 1.30 -14.39 -3.10
CA SER A 213 0.82 -14.10 -4.45
C SER A 213 1.58 -12.98 -5.18
N PHE A 214 2.63 -12.42 -4.57
CA PHE A 214 3.43 -11.33 -5.14
C PHE A 214 4.78 -11.85 -5.63
N ILE A 215 5.04 -11.66 -6.90
CA ILE A 215 6.31 -11.93 -7.59
C ILE A 215 6.96 -10.59 -7.88
N ILE A 216 8.10 -10.31 -7.26
CA ILE A 216 8.80 -9.04 -7.41
C ILE A 216 10.14 -9.33 -8.10
N GLY A 217 10.33 -8.75 -9.28
CA GLY A 217 11.52 -9.01 -10.07
C GLY A 217 12.12 -7.78 -10.73
N ASP A 218 13.27 -7.96 -11.32
CA ASP A 218 13.94 -6.94 -12.10
C ASP A 218 13.25 -6.71 -13.47
N ARG A 219 13.91 -5.95 -14.36
CA ARG A 219 13.35 -5.59 -15.66
C ARG A 219 13.11 -6.78 -16.59
N THR A 220 13.64 -7.98 -16.29
CA THR A 220 13.54 -9.16 -17.15
C THR A 220 12.29 -9.99 -16.89
N ILE A 221 11.62 -9.77 -15.74
CA ILE A 221 10.41 -10.51 -15.43
C ILE A 221 9.20 -9.96 -16.18
N GLU A 222 8.41 -10.85 -16.71
CA GLU A 222 7.12 -10.53 -17.33
C GLU A 222 6.07 -11.56 -16.93
N ALA A 223 4.82 -11.13 -16.76
CA ALA A 223 3.68 -12.00 -16.46
C ALA A 223 3.26 -12.78 -17.72
N ASP A 224 4.19 -13.53 -18.30
CA ASP A 224 4.04 -14.24 -19.56
C ASP A 224 4.49 -15.70 -19.40
N PRO A 225 3.67 -16.68 -19.86
CA PRO A 225 4.02 -18.10 -19.83
C PRO A 225 5.30 -18.46 -20.57
N THR A 226 5.80 -17.63 -21.45
CA THR A 226 7.06 -17.87 -22.19
C THR A 226 8.29 -17.31 -21.47
N ASN A 227 8.10 -16.50 -20.44
CA ASN A 227 9.20 -15.96 -19.63
C ASN A 227 9.67 -17.00 -18.62
N THR A 228 10.88 -17.51 -18.79
CA THR A 228 11.44 -18.60 -17.96
C THR A 228 11.60 -18.19 -16.50
N LEU A 229 11.99 -16.93 -16.24
CA LEU A 229 12.07 -16.41 -14.87
C LEU A 229 10.69 -16.39 -14.21
N PHE A 230 9.67 -15.94 -14.93
CA PHE A 230 8.31 -15.95 -14.43
C PHE A 230 7.79 -17.37 -14.19
N GLN A 231 8.08 -18.32 -15.09
CA GLN A 231 7.69 -19.72 -14.89
C GLN A 231 8.24 -20.28 -13.57
N HIS A 232 9.51 -20.01 -13.27
CA HIS A 232 10.17 -20.42 -12.05
C HIS A 232 9.50 -19.80 -10.82
N GLU A 233 9.35 -18.47 -10.80
CA GLU A 233 8.73 -17.75 -9.70
C GLU A 233 7.25 -18.15 -9.48
N TYR A 234 6.57 -18.49 -10.55
CA TYR A 234 5.21 -19.01 -10.47
C TYR A 234 5.19 -20.39 -9.76
N GLY A 235 6.26 -21.17 -9.86
CA GLY A 235 6.45 -22.40 -9.06
C GLY A 235 6.48 -22.11 -7.56
N HIS A 236 7.17 -21.05 -7.12
CA HIS A 236 7.16 -20.58 -5.73
C HIS A 236 5.79 -20.09 -5.29
N TYR A 237 5.02 -19.43 -6.17
CA TYR A 237 3.62 -19.10 -5.89
C TYR A 237 2.77 -20.37 -5.65
N LEU A 238 2.95 -21.40 -6.46
CA LEU A 238 2.27 -22.70 -6.26
C LEU A 238 2.68 -23.39 -4.96
N GLN A 239 3.96 -23.28 -4.56
CA GLN A 239 4.41 -23.75 -3.23
C GLN A 239 3.68 -22.99 -2.11
N SER A 240 3.59 -21.64 -2.23
CA SER A 240 2.89 -20.81 -1.25
C SER A 240 1.44 -21.25 -1.09
N GLN A 241 0.73 -21.48 -2.20
CA GLN A 241 -0.65 -21.95 -2.17
C GLN A 241 -0.80 -23.36 -1.53
N ALA A 242 0.17 -24.25 -1.79
CA ALA A 242 0.12 -25.62 -1.30
C ALA A 242 0.45 -25.74 0.20
N PHE A 243 1.41 -24.93 0.70
CA PHE A 243 1.95 -25.05 2.05
C PHE A 243 1.43 -23.97 3.01
N GLY A 244 0.85 -22.91 2.50
CA GLY A 244 0.29 -21.82 3.30
C GLY A 244 1.34 -21.21 4.25
N TRP A 245 1.02 -21.05 5.52
CA TRP A 245 1.89 -20.46 6.55
C TRP A 245 3.21 -21.21 6.76
N LEU A 246 3.32 -22.47 6.33
CA LEU A 246 4.56 -23.22 6.34
C LEU A 246 5.51 -22.86 5.18
N TYR A 247 5.03 -22.09 4.18
CA TYR A 247 5.85 -21.68 3.05
C TYR A 247 7.12 -20.92 3.47
N LEU A 248 6.96 -19.90 4.31
CA LEU A 248 8.12 -19.10 4.75
C LEU A 248 9.19 -19.93 5.46
N PRO A 249 8.90 -20.73 6.51
CA PRO A 249 9.93 -21.49 7.19
C PRO A 249 10.48 -22.66 6.36
N LYS A 250 9.69 -23.24 5.45
CA LYS A 250 10.07 -24.43 4.70
C LYS A 250 10.76 -24.12 3.36
N PHE A 251 10.36 -23.06 2.70
CA PHE A 251 10.83 -22.70 1.36
C PHE A 251 11.42 -21.28 1.31
N GLY A 252 10.68 -20.26 1.67
CA GLY A 252 11.08 -18.87 1.45
C GLY A 252 12.34 -18.47 2.20
N ILE A 253 12.43 -18.73 3.50
CA ILE A 253 13.63 -18.40 4.29
C ILE A 253 14.83 -19.27 3.89
N PRO A 254 14.71 -20.60 3.76
CA PRO A 254 15.82 -21.44 3.30
C PRO A 254 16.34 -21.06 1.91
N SER A 255 15.45 -20.78 0.94
CA SER A 255 15.83 -20.31 -0.40
C SER A 255 16.59 -18.98 -0.34
N LEU A 256 16.09 -18.02 0.43
CA LEU A 256 16.75 -16.73 0.60
C LEU A 256 18.15 -16.88 1.23
N LEU A 257 18.26 -17.67 2.29
CA LEU A 257 19.55 -17.93 2.95
C LEU A 257 20.55 -18.64 2.02
N ASP A 258 20.04 -19.54 1.17
CA ASP A 258 20.86 -20.21 0.18
C ASP A 258 21.32 -19.27 -0.93
N ALA A 259 20.44 -18.41 -1.42
CA ALA A 259 20.75 -17.39 -2.42
C ALA A 259 21.78 -16.33 -1.91
N MET A 260 21.87 -16.13 -0.60
CA MET A 260 22.84 -15.23 0.03
C MET A 260 24.21 -15.89 0.27
N ARG A 261 24.40 -17.17 -0.05
CA ARG A 261 25.70 -17.83 0.07
C ARG A 261 26.64 -17.32 -1.01
N ASP A 262 27.76 -16.78 -0.56
CA ASP A 262 28.86 -16.37 -1.42
C ASP A 262 29.83 -17.55 -1.60
N ASP A 263 29.41 -18.56 -2.39
CA ASP A 263 30.21 -19.74 -2.69
C ASP A 263 30.21 -20.03 -4.20
N ASP A 264 31.33 -19.75 -4.86
CA ASP A 264 31.53 -19.96 -6.30
C ASP A 264 31.28 -21.42 -6.77
N LYS A 265 31.26 -22.36 -5.84
CA LYS A 265 31.05 -23.81 -6.13
C LYS A 265 29.60 -24.24 -5.98
N TRP A 266 28.75 -23.39 -5.39
CA TRP A 266 27.35 -23.71 -5.15
C TRP A 266 26.44 -23.07 -6.20
N ASN A 267 25.56 -23.84 -6.79
CA ASN A 267 24.53 -23.33 -7.70
C ASN A 267 23.18 -23.41 -7.00
N HIS A 268 22.64 -22.26 -6.64
CA HIS A 268 21.34 -22.08 -6.00
C HIS A 268 20.21 -22.88 -6.71
N ASN A 269 20.23 -22.97 -8.04
CA ASN A 269 19.24 -23.71 -8.81
C ASN A 269 19.12 -25.20 -8.47
N TYR A 270 20.12 -25.79 -7.83
CA TYR A 270 20.10 -27.19 -7.36
C TYR A 270 19.59 -27.34 -5.93
N TYR A 271 19.25 -26.24 -5.26
CA TYR A 271 18.69 -26.32 -3.93
C TYR A 271 17.30 -26.99 -3.95
N ALA A 272 16.97 -27.77 -2.95
CA ALA A 272 15.74 -28.57 -2.94
C ALA A 272 14.46 -27.77 -3.06
N THR A 273 14.43 -26.53 -2.53
CA THR A 273 13.29 -25.63 -2.62
C THR A 273 13.06 -25.14 -4.05
N GLU A 274 14.14 -24.88 -4.79
CA GLU A 274 14.13 -24.43 -6.18
C GLU A 274 13.71 -25.56 -7.12
N GLN A 275 14.20 -26.76 -6.85
CA GLN A 275 13.82 -27.96 -7.59
C GLN A 275 12.31 -28.26 -7.44
N ASP A 276 11.75 -28.18 -6.23
CA ASP A 276 10.31 -28.37 -6.00
C ASP A 276 9.49 -27.27 -6.70
N ALA A 277 9.95 -26.02 -6.72
CA ALA A 277 9.32 -24.93 -7.46
C ALA A 277 9.27 -25.25 -8.98
N ASN A 278 10.41 -25.66 -9.55
CA ASN A 278 10.52 -26.03 -10.96
C ASN A 278 9.58 -27.21 -11.33
N VAL A 279 9.51 -28.23 -10.49
CA VAL A 279 8.61 -29.38 -10.71
C VAL A 279 7.15 -28.95 -10.70
N ARG A 280 6.74 -28.07 -9.78
CA ARG A 280 5.37 -27.55 -9.70
C ARG A 280 5.04 -26.65 -10.88
N ALA A 281 5.99 -25.80 -11.26
CA ALA A 281 5.86 -24.95 -12.44
C ALA A 281 5.63 -25.80 -13.69
N LEU A 282 6.51 -26.79 -13.92
CA LEU A 282 6.41 -27.68 -15.07
C LEU A 282 5.07 -28.41 -15.14
N ALA A 283 4.64 -29.01 -14.02
CA ALA A 283 3.34 -29.71 -13.96
C ALA A 283 2.15 -28.79 -14.22
N TYR A 284 2.22 -27.53 -13.78
CA TYR A 284 1.19 -26.53 -14.07
C TYR A 284 1.15 -26.17 -15.56
N TRP A 285 2.33 -25.90 -16.16
CA TRP A 285 2.41 -25.46 -17.56
C TRP A 285 2.04 -26.58 -18.52
N GLU A 286 2.46 -27.82 -18.30
CA GLU A 286 2.05 -28.98 -19.07
C GLU A 286 0.52 -29.20 -19.04
N LYS A 287 -0.09 -29.02 -17.88
CA LYS A 287 -1.54 -29.13 -17.74
C LYS A 287 -2.28 -27.99 -18.45
N LYS A 288 -1.74 -26.77 -18.43
CA LYS A 288 -2.40 -25.58 -18.99
C LYS A 288 -2.21 -25.42 -20.48
N PHE A 289 -1.09 -25.89 -21.00
CA PHE A 289 -0.71 -25.87 -22.40
C PHE A 289 -0.27 -27.29 -22.84
N PRO A 290 -1.21 -28.22 -22.96
CA PRO A 290 -0.91 -29.56 -23.44
C PRO A 290 -0.38 -29.44 -24.86
N GLY A 291 0.84 -29.97 -25.13
CA GLY A 291 1.51 -29.98 -26.42
C GLY A 291 0.75 -30.77 -27.48
#